data_c237c3ba56c90c55c6aa0a123885bf42
#
_entry.id   c237c3ba56c90c55c6aa0a123885bf42
#
_cell.length_a   1.000
_cell.length_b   1.000
_cell.length_c   1.000
_cell.angle_alpha   90.00
_cell.angle_beta   90.00
_cell.angle_gamma   90.00
#
_symmetry.space_group_name_H-M   'P 1'
#
loop_
_entity.id
_entity.type
_entity.pdbx_description
1 polymer ?
#
loop_
_entity_poly.entity_id
_entity_poly.type
_entity_poly.pdbx_seq_one_letter_code
_entity_poly.pdbx_strand_id
1 'polypeptide(L)'
;MGLDISAISKLEPIEVPEDMEKWSDEWYDWESEQDGDVYTLYSSDAFREQAEGIEDGAYITTDGSQSTGFRAGSYTGYGTWRDWLAQATMNGVMGKSGGSKSMWSSADGGDYGLPFMELINFSDSDGMIGPVASKKLYNDFRQYENDVMDWMDEKYLTQTPIHSASWRDDEDKPIDKGDFEWFQRQYQEWKNAFRVASDGGVVIFH
;
A
#
# COMPACT_ATOMS: atom_id res chain seq x y z
N MET A 1 -6.27 12.06 -12.29
CA MET A 1 -6.72 10.95 -11.43
C MET A 1 -5.63 10.72 -10.40
N GLY A 2 -5.95 10.32 -9.22
CA GLY A 2 -5.01 10.04 -8.13
C GLY A 2 -5.37 8.73 -7.46
N LEU A 3 -4.41 8.13 -6.82
CA LEU A 3 -4.57 6.89 -6.08
C LEU A 3 -5.05 7.22 -4.66
N ASP A 4 -6.26 6.81 -4.35
CA ASP A 4 -6.82 6.88 -3.00
C ASP A 4 -6.69 5.52 -2.32
N ILE A 5 -6.36 5.53 -1.04
CA ILE A 5 -6.12 4.34 -0.23
C ILE A 5 -7.09 4.33 0.94
N SER A 6 -7.71 3.18 1.16
CA SER A 6 -8.51 2.91 2.36
C SER A 6 -7.94 1.72 3.10
N ALA A 7 -7.94 1.77 4.42
CA ALA A 7 -7.60 0.62 5.25
C ALA A 7 -8.66 0.42 6.32
N ILE A 8 -9.12 -0.82 6.48
CA ILE A 8 -10.17 -1.21 7.40
C ILE A 8 -9.69 -2.42 8.21
N SER A 9 -10.02 -2.49 9.49
CA SER A 9 -9.73 -3.65 10.35
C SER A 9 -10.97 -4.44 10.71
N LYS A 10 -10.78 -5.66 11.22
CA LYS A 10 -11.83 -6.51 11.81
C LYS A 10 -13.01 -6.71 10.86
N LEU A 11 -12.70 -7.21 9.68
CA LEU A 11 -13.68 -7.58 8.67
C LEU A 11 -14.09 -9.05 8.85
N GLU A 12 -15.39 -9.30 8.84
CA GLU A 12 -15.96 -10.65 8.81
C GLU A 12 -16.74 -10.88 7.51
N PRO A 13 -16.60 -12.06 6.88
CA PRO A 13 -17.36 -12.36 5.67
C PRO A 13 -18.86 -12.42 5.97
N ILE A 14 -19.68 -11.92 5.04
CA ILE A 14 -21.13 -12.03 5.08
C ILE A 14 -21.67 -12.65 3.81
N GLU A 15 -22.77 -13.38 3.94
CA GLU A 15 -23.46 -13.96 2.79
C GLU A 15 -24.36 -12.91 2.13
N VAL A 16 -24.16 -12.72 0.84
CA VAL A 16 -25.05 -11.94 -0.01
C VAL A 16 -26.12 -12.88 -0.57
N PRO A 17 -27.41 -12.52 -0.58
CA PRO A 17 -28.45 -13.32 -1.20
C PRO A 17 -28.13 -13.67 -2.66
N GLU A 18 -28.32 -14.95 -3.05
CA GLU A 18 -27.86 -15.52 -4.34
C GLU A 18 -28.36 -14.75 -5.59
N ASP A 19 -29.59 -14.20 -5.52
CA ASP A 19 -30.24 -13.53 -6.65
C ASP A 19 -30.08 -12.00 -6.61
N MET A 20 -29.27 -11.47 -5.69
CA MET A 20 -29.13 -10.01 -5.48
C MET A 20 -28.13 -9.44 -6.47
N GLU A 21 -28.59 -8.53 -7.32
CA GLU A 21 -27.74 -7.78 -8.23
C GLU A 21 -27.02 -6.67 -7.45
N LYS A 22 -25.68 -6.68 -7.49
CA LYS A 22 -24.84 -5.68 -6.85
C LYS A 22 -25.16 -4.29 -7.39
N TRP A 23 -25.29 -3.32 -6.51
CA TRP A 23 -25.65 -1.91 -6.80
C TRP A 23 -27.09 -1.69 -7.27
N SER A 24 -27.99 -2.68 -7.10
CA SER A 24 -29.44 -2.50 -7.25
C SER A 24 -30.06 -1.82 -6.03
N ASP A 25 -31.32 -1.39 -6.13
CA ASP A 25 -32.05 -0.83 -5.00
C ASP A 25 -32.16 -1.88 -3.86
N GLU A 26 -32.35 -3.16 -4.20
CA GLU A 26 -32.39 -4.26 -3.23
C GLU A 26 -31.03 -4.44 -2.53
N TRP A 27 -29.91 -4.21 -3.24
CA TRP A 27 -28.59 -4.24 -2.64
C TRP A 27 -28.44 -3.15 -1.57
N TYR A 28 -28.81 -1.91 -1.88
CA TYR A 28 -28.71 -0.80 -0.93
C TYR A 28 -29.66 -0.95 0.26
N ASP A 29 -30.84 -1.51 0.05
CA ASP A 29 -31.78 -1.83 1.13
C ASP A 29 -31.16 -2.88 2.06
N TRP A 30 -30.64 -3.98 1.49
CA TRP A 30 -29.99 -5.05 2.24
C TRP A 30 -28.73 -4.53 2.99
N GLU A 31 -27.89 -3.74 2.33
CA GLU A 31 -26.71 -3.13 2.95
C GLU A 31 -27.08 -2.26 4.15
N SER A 32 -28.16 -1.48 4.04
CA SER A 32 -28.64 -0.59 5.11
C SER A 32 -29.20 -1.32 6.33
N GLU A 33 -29.57 -2.59 6.17
CA GLU A 33 -30.06 -3.44 7.26
C GLU A 33 -28.93 -4.12 8.05
N GLN A 34 -27.68 -4.05 7.56
CA GLN A 34 -26.56 -4.67 8.24
C GLN A 34 -26.11 -3.85 9.45
N ASP A 35 -25.58 -4.53 10.47
CA ASP A 35 -25.08 -3.89 11.70
C ASP A 35 -23.57 -3.56 11.54
N GLY A 36 -23.25 -2.76 10.52
CA GLY A 36 -21.89 -2.31 10.21
C GLY A 36 -21.73 -1.91 8.74
N ASP A 37 -20.59 -1.35 8.41
CA ASP A 37 -20.26 -0.96 7.03
C ASP A 37 -19.93 -2.19 6.19
N VAL A 38 -20.57 -2.32 5.02
CA VAL A 38 -20.37 -3.44 4.08
C VAL A 38 -19.33 -3.06 3.03
N TYR A 39 -18.40 -3.98 2.77
CA TYR A 39 -17.35 -3.83 1.77
C TYR A 39 -17.38 -5.02 0.80
N THR A 40 -17.30 -4.74 -0.48
CA THR A 40 -17.04 -5.80 -1.47
C THR A 40 -15.58 -5.77 -1.83
N LEU A 41 -14.89 -6.86 -1.51
CA LEU A 41 -13.46 -7.01 -1.71
C LEU A 41 -13.19 -7.91 -2.92
N TYR A 42 -12.16 -7.55 -3.66
CA TYR A 42 -11.63 -8.38 -4.73
C TYR A 42 -10.11 -8.25 -4.82
N SER A 43 -9.45 -9.35 -5.07
CA SER A 43 -8.02 -9.41 -5.34
C SER A 43 -7.77 -9.41 -6.84
N SER A 44 -6.70 -8.75 -7.28
CA SER A 44 -6.21 -8.94 -8.64
C SER A 44 -5.49 -10.28 -8.75
N ASP A 45 -5.71 -11.02 -9.85
CA ASP A 45 -5.02 -12.30 -10.10
C ASP A 45 -3.49 -12.14 -10.10
N ALA A 46 -2.99 -10.98 -10.53
CA ALA A 46 -1.55 -10.67 -10.55
C ALA A 46 -0.95 -10.48 -9.15
N PHE A 47 -1.79 -10.19 -8.14
CA PHE A 47 -1.37 -9.84 -6.76
C PHE A 47 -2.11 -10.65 -5.70
N ARG A 48 -2.59 -11.85 -6.05
CA ARG A 48 -3.37 -12.70 -5.16
C ARG A 48 -2.62 -13.10 -3.88
N GLU A 49 -1.31 -13.24 -3.95
CA GLU A 49 -0.48 -13.56 -2.78
C GLU A 49 -0.50 -12.45 -1.72
N GLN A 50 -0.61 -11.19 -2.14
CA GLN A 50 -0.72 -10.06 -1.20
C GLN A 50 -2.08 -10.02 -0.48
N ALA A 51 -3.11 -10.67 -1.00
CA ALA A 51 -4.43 -10.79 -0.38
C ALA A 51 -4.53 -11.93 0.64
N GLU A 52 -3.42 -12.63 0.97
CA GLU A 52 -3.42 -13.74 1.92
C GLU A 52 -4.14 -13.38 3.24
N GLY A 53 -5.05 -14.27 3.65
CA GLY A 53 -5.83 -14.14 4.88
C GLY A 53 -7.18 -13.43 4.71
N ILE A 54 -7.53 -13.04 3.47
CA ILE A 54 -8.86 -12.55 3.11
C ILE A 54 -9.18 -12.97 1.68
N GLU A 55 -10.41 -13.39 1.44
CA GLU A 55 -10.88 -13.87 0.13
C GLU A 55 -11.71 -12.80 -0.57
N ASP A 56 -11.98 -13.01 -1.87
CA ASP A 56 -12.91 -12.16 -2.60
C ASP A 56 -14.34 -12.40 -2.08
N GLY A 57 -15.12 -11.32 -1.88
CA GLY A 57 -16.47 -11.44 -1.37
C GLY A 57 -16.98 -10.19 -0.67
N ALA A 58 -18.13 -10.33 -0.01
CA ALA A 58 -18.70 -9.29 0.83
C ALA A 58 -18.26 -9.46 2.29
N TYR A 59 -17.95 -8.35 2.92
CA TYR A 59 -17.48 -8.29 4.30
C TYR A 59 -18.18 -7.17 5.04
N ILE A 60 -18.30 -7.34 6.35
CA ILE A 60 -18.86 -6.34 7.26
C ILE A 60 -17.83 -5.99 8.34
N THR A 61 -17.85 -4.74 8.78
CA THR A 61 -17.05 -4.33 9.95
C THR A 61 -17.68 -4.85 11.23
N THR A 62 -16.84 -5.27 12.18
CA THR A 62 -17.29 -5.72 13.49
C THR A 62 -16.96 -4.69 14.59
N ASP A 63 -17.46 -4.94 15.80
CA ASP A 63 -17.24 -4.05 16.95
C ASP A 63 -15.75 -3.71 17.18
N GLY A 64 -15.50 -2.41 17.30
CA GLY A 64 -14.14 -1.88 17.48
C GLY A 64 -13.29 -1.92 16.22
N SER A 65 -13.90 -2.06 15.05
CA SER A 65 -13.23 -1.83 13.77
C SER A 65 -12.68 -0.42 13.71
N GLN A 66 -11.55 -0.28 13.02
CA GLN A 66 -10.91 1.00 12.71
C GLN A 66 -10.84 1.17 11.20
N SER A 67 -10.97 2.39 10.74
CA SER A 67 -10.73 2.75 9.36
C SER A 67 -9.81 3.96 9.25
N THR A 68 -9.05 4.04 8.17
CA THR A 68 -8.26 5.20 7.81
C THR A 68 -8.21 5.30 6.29
N GLY A 69 -8.00 6.50 5.78
CA GLY A 69 -7.85 6.71 4.35
C GLY A 69 -6.96 7.91 4.07
N PHE A 70 -6.23 7.85 2.97
CA PHE A 70 -5.38 8.95 2.53
C PHE A 70 -5.19 8.90 1.01
N ARG A 71 -4.68 9.99 0.47
CA ARG A 71 -4.31 10.07 -0.94
C ARG A 71 -2.82 9.80 -1.10
N ALA A 72 -2.47 8.70 -1.77
CA ALA A 72 -1.08 8.33 -2.05
C ALA A 72 -0.44 9.22 -3.17
N GLY A 73 -1.23 10.08 -3.78
CA GLY A 73 -0.81 11.00 -4.82
C GLY A 73 -1.35 10.65 -6.20
N SER A 74 -0.68 11.12 -7.26
CA SER A 74 -0.90 10.58 -8.61
C SER A 74 -0.25 9.20 -8.72
N TYR A 75 -0.64 8.41 -9.73
CA TYR A 75 0.03 7.14 -10.03
C TYR A 75 1.55 7.31 -10.20
N THR A 76 1.96 8.38 -10.90
CA THR A 76 3.38 8.75 -11.02
C THR A 76 4.01 9.09 -9.67
N GLY A 77 3.31 9.85 -8.82
CA GLY A 77 3.79 10.20 -7.48
C GLY A 77 3.95 8.98 -6.59
N TYR A 78 2.98 8.10 -6.58
CA TYR A 78 3.09 6.82 -5.86
C TYR A 78 4.24 5.97 -6.39
N GLY A 79 4.42 5.91 -7.71
CA GLY A 79 5.56 5.25 -8.33
C GLY A 79 6.90 5.83 -7.84
N THR A 80 7.04 7.15 -7.85
CA THR A 80 8.23 7.84 -7.35
C THR A 80 8.48 7.53 -5.86
N TRP A 81 7.43 7.57 -5.04
CA TRP A 81 7.55 7.28 -3.61
C TRP A 81 8.02 5.83 -3.35
N ARG A 82 7.48 4.84 -4.09
CA ARG A 82 7.93 3.45 -4.01
C ARG A 82 9.39 3.29 -4.45
N ASP A 83 9.81 4.00 -5.50
CA ASP A 83 11.20 4.03 -5.95
C ASP A 83 12.16 4.50 -4.87
N TRP A 84 11.81 5.58 -4.19
CA TRP A 84 12.63 6.11 -3.12
C TRP A 84 12.67 5.18 -1.91
N LEU A 85 11.52 4.58 -1.55
CA LEU A 85 11.46 3.57 -0.49
C LEU A 85 12.35 2.36 -0.81
N ALA A 86 12.31 1.88 -2.04
CA ALA A 86 13.15 0.77 -2.49
C ALA A 86 14.64 1.12 -2.43
N GLN A 87 15.03 2.30 -2.88
CA GLN A 87 16.42 2.75 -2.80
C GLN A 87 16.90 2.89 -1.36
N ALA A 88 16.06 3.47 -0.48
CA ALA A 88 16.39 3.63 0.93
C ALA A 88 16.66 2.28 1.61
N THR A 89 15.84 1.28 1.34
CA THR A 89 15.97 -0.04 1.96
C THR A 89 17.09 -0.87 1.35
N MET A 90 17.27 -0.85 0.03
CA MET A 90 18.34 -1.58 -0.63
C MET A 90 19.73 -1.01 -0.31
N ASN A 91 19.84 0.32 -0.25
CA ASN A 91 21.12 0.98 0.04
C ASN A 91 21.46 0.99 1.54
N GLY A 92 20.47 1.20 2.41
CA GLY A 92 20.66 1.28 3.86
C GLY A 92 20.75 -0.08 4.53
N VAL A 93 19.77 -0.93 4.27
CA VAL A 93 19.62 -2.22 4.99
C VAL A 93 20.34 -3.36 4.28
N MET A 94 20.31 -3.41 2.96
CA MET A 94 20.87 -4.52 2.19
C MET A 94 22.27 -4.25 1.65
N GLY A 95 22.79 -3.04 1.82
CA GLY A 95 24.15 -2.66 1.38
C GLY A 95 24.40 -2.81 -0.13
N LYS A 96 23.34 -2.87 -0.93
CA LYS A 96 23.41 -3.08 -2.36
C LYS A 96 23.02 -1.83 -3.12
N SER A 97 23.85 -1.44 -4.05
CA SER A 97 23.61 -0.38 -5.02
C SER A 97 22.71 -0.86 -6.18
N GLY A 98 21.57 -1.45 -5.90
CA GLY A 98 20.62 -1.80 -6.94
C GLY A 98 19.52 -0.74 -6.96
N GLY A 99 19.43 0.04 -8.00
CA GLY A 99 18.32 0.99 -8.15
C GLY A 99 16.97 0.27 -8.24
N SER A 100 15.92 0.96 -7.86
CA SER A 100 14.54 0.48 -7.90
C SER A 100 14.11 -0.07 -9.26
N LYS A 101 14.66 0.39 -10.36
CA LYS A 101 14.43 -0.15 -11.70
C LYS A 101 14.55 -1.67 -11.79
N SER A 102 15.49 -2.26 -11.09
CA SER A 102 15.67 -3.71 -11.10
C SER A 102 14.59 -4.43 -10.29
N MET A 103 13.98 -3.76 -9.32
CA MET A 103 12.91 -4.33 -8.48
C MET A 103 11.55 -4.28 -9.18
N TRP A 104 11.24 -3.19 -9.87
CA TRP A 104 10.02 -3.04 -10.67
C TRP A 104 9.99 -3.92 -11.91
N SER A 105 11.14 -4.08 -12.52
CA SER A 105 11.28 -4.85 -13.76
C SER A 105 11.51 -6.34 -13.54
N SER A 106 11.69 -6.79 -12.31
CA SER A 106 11.70 -8.22 -12.02
C SER A 106 10.29 -8.76 -12.17
N ALA A 107 9.93 -9.03 -13.43
CA ALA A 107 8.68 -9.66 -13.83
C ALA A 107 8.44 -11.03 -13.15
N ASP A 108 9.36 -11.49 -12.38
CA ASP A 108 9.39 -12.77 -11.68
C ASP A 108 8.96 -12.65 -10.22
N GLY A 109 8.10 -11.65 -9.92
CA GLY A 109 7.37 -11.60 -8.66
C GLY A 109 8.22 -11.48 -7.43
N GLY A 110 9.22 -10.71 -7.43
CA GLY A 110 10.06 -10.28 -6.31
C GLY A 110 10.24 -11.27 -5.15
N ASP A 111 11.30 -11.15 -4.41
CA ASP A 111 11.43 -11.90 -3.16
C ASP A 111 10.61 -11.21 -2.06
N TYR A 112 9.37 -11.67 -1.87
CA TYR A 112 8.46 -11.16 -0.82
C TYR A 112 9.00 -11.33 0.62
N GLY A 113 10.17 -11.93 0.79
CA GLY A 113 10.89 -11.92 2.06
C GLY A 113 11.68 -10.64 2.33
N LEU A 114 11.86 -9.78 1.33
CA LEU A 114 12.58 -8.52 1.47
C LEU A 114 11.71 -7.41 2.06
N PRO A 115 12.33 -6.38 2.70
CA PRO A 115 11.57 -5.25 3.24
C PRO A 115 10.71 -4.55 2.19
N PHE A 116 9.44 -4.32 2.52
CA PHE A 116 8.45 -3.58 1.73
C PHE A 116 8.09 -4.15 0.34
N MET A 117 8.57 -5.35 -0.01
CA MET A 117 8.40 -5.88 -1.37
C MET A 117 6.93 -6.06 -1.77
N GLU A 118 6.07 -6.44 -0.83
CA GLU A 118 4.64 -6.60 -1.04
C GLU A 118 3.95 -5.28 -1.45
N LEU A 119 4.49 -4.14 -1.02
CA LEU A 119 4.01 -2.81 -1.39
C LEU A 119 4.72 -2.28 -2.63
N ILE A 120 6.05 -2.43 -2.72
CA ILE A 120 6.85 -1.93 -3.84
C ILE A 120 6.39 -2.55 -5.16
N ASN A 121 6.07 -3.84 -5.16
CA ASN A 121 5.61 -4.57 -6.35
C ASN A 121 4.08 -4.62 -6.51
N PHE A 122 3.32 -3.88 -5.71
CA PHE A 122 1.87 -3.89 -5.80
C PHE A 122 1.35 -2.99 -6.92
N SER A 123 0.09 -3.21 -7.32
CA SER A 123 -0.64 -2.38 -8.27
C SER A 123 -0.65 -0.89 -7.87
N ASP A 124 -0.74 -0.01 -8.86
CA ASP A 124 -0.94 1.43 -8.67
C ASP A 124 -2.36 1.88 -9.06
N SER A 125 -3.26 0.94 -9.32
CA SER A 125 -4.59 1.27 -9.82
C SER A 125 -5.74 0.61 -9.06
N ASP A 126 -5.58 -0.66 -8.66
CA ASP A 126 -6.66 -1.43 -8.06
C ASP A 126 -6.15 -2.66 -7.31
N GLY A 127 -7.02 -3.23 -6.47
CA GLY A 127 -6.77 -4.44 -5.72
C GLY A 127 -6.65 -4.20 -4.22
N MET A 128 -6.25 -5.24 -3.50
CA MET A 128 -6.14 -5.20 -2.04
C MET A 128 -4.90 -5.92 -1.52
N ILE A 129 -4.44 -5.45 -0.36
CA ILE A 129 -3.42 -6.13 0.46
C ILE A 129 -4.09 -6.63 1.73
N GLY A 130 -4.09 -7.95 1.93
CA GLY A 130 -4.74 -8.64 3.04
C GLY A 130 -3.99 -8.53 4.38
N PRO A 131 -4.55 -9.11 5.45
CA PRO A 131 -4.03 -8.95 6.81
C PRO A 131 -2.63 -9.55 7.03
N VAL A 132 -2.28 -10.62 6.34
CA VAL A 132 -0.97 -11.29 6.50
C VAL A 132 0.15 -10.39 5.95
N ALA A 133 0.03 -9.93 4.71
CA ALA A 133 0.98 -9.01 4.10
C ALA A 133 0.98 -7.64 4.81
N SER A 134 -0.19 -7.14 5.23
CA SER A 134 -0.29 -5.91 6.02
C SER A 134 0.48 -5.98 7.34
N LYS A 135 0.41 -7.11 8.03
CA LYS A 135 1.17 -7.33 9.28
C LYS A 135 2.68 -7.33 9.04
N LYS A 136 3.13 -7.98 7.98
CA LYS A 136 4.55 -7.97 7.58
C LYS A 136 4.99 -6.55 7.23
N LEU A 137 4.24 -5.84 6.38
CA LEU A 137 4.55 -4.46 5.99
C LEU A 137 4.56 -3.50 7.19
N TYR A 138 3.60 -3.61 8.12
CA TYR A 138 3.63 -2.80 9.34
C TYR A 138 4.89 -3.03 10.18
N ASN A 139 5.36 -4.28 10.27
CA ASN A 139 6.61 -4.58 10.95
C ASN A 139 7.82 -3.99 10.21
N ASP A 140 7.85 -4.04 8.88
CA ASP A 140 8.89 -3.40 8.07
C ASP A 140 8.92 -1.88 8.32
N PHE A 141 7.77 -1.22 8.27
CA PHE A 141 7.65 0.22 8.56
C PHE A 141 8.15 0.60 9.95
N ARG A 142 7.98 -0.27 10.95
CA ARG A 142 8.51 -0.03 12.30
C ARG A 142 10.01 -0.32 12.42
N GLN A 143 10.45 -1.39 11.79
CA GLN A 143 11.82 -1.87 11.91
C GLN A 143 12.80 -0.96 11.17
N TYR A 144 12.43 -0.51 9.97
CA TYR A 144 13.32 0.24 9.07
C TYR A 144 13.06 1.73 9.05
N GLU A 145 12.21 2.27 9.94
CA GLU A 145 11.85 3.70 9.98
C GLU A 145 13.08 4.61 10.09
N ASN A 146 13.96 4.32 11.03
CA ASN A 146 15.14 5.14 11.23
C ASN A 146 16.08 5.08 10.01
N ASP A 147 16.35 3.88 9.50
CA ASP A 147 17.26 3.69 8.36
C ASP A 147 16.74 4.42 7.11
N VAL A 148 15.42 4.35 6.87
CA VAL A 148 14.77 5.05 5.74
C VAL A 148 14.81 6.57 5.93
N MET A 149 14.52 7.07 7.13
CA MET A 149 14.53 8.51 7.41
C MET A 149 15.96 9.07 7.36
N ASP A 150 16.93 8.38 7.94
CA ASP A 150 18.35 8.79 7.90
C ASP A 150 18.88 8.82 6.45
N TRP A 151 18.46 7.86 5.61
CA TRP A 151 18.81 7.88 4.19
C TRP A 151 18.20 9.09 3.46
N MET A 152 16.93 9.40 3.71
CA MET A 152 16.27 10.57 3.13
C MET A 152 16.88 11.88 3.62
N ASP A 153 17.19 11.99 4.91
CA ASP A 153 17.88 13.13 5.50
C ASP A 153 19.25 13.37 4.85
N GLU A 154 20.03 12.31 4.68
CA GLU A 154 21.33 12.38 3.99
C GLU A 154 21.16 12.92 2.56
N LYS A 155 20.22 12.36 1.78
CA LYS A 155 19.97 12.79 0.40
C LYS A 155 19.54 14.25 0.32
N TYR A 156 18.65 14.67 1.20
CA TYR A 156 18.20 16.05 1.28
C TYR A 156 19.34 17.02 1.67
N LEU A 157 20.11 16.71 2.72
CA LEU A 157 21.19 17.57 3.23
C LEU A 157 22.38 17.67 2.26
N THR A 158 22.75 16.57 1.62
CA THR A 158 23.87 16.52 0.67
C THR A 158 23.49 16.93 -0.74
N GLN A 159 22.19 17.10 -1.02
CA GLN A 159 21.67 17.34 -2.36
C GLN A 159 22.10 16.25 -3.36
N THR A 160 22.30 15.02 -2.87
CA THR A 160 22.65 13.89 -3.70
C THR A 160 21.43 13.48 -4.53
N PRO A 161 21.54 13.43 -5.86
CA PRO A 161 20.41 13.04 -6.70
C PRO A 161 19.88 11.63 -6.38
N ILE A 162 18.57 11.51 -6.37
CA ILE A 162 17.86 10.24 -6.24
C ILE A 162 17.20 9.91 -7.58
N HIS A 163 17.28 8.64 -7.95
CA HIS A 163 16.60 8.15 -9.14
C HIS A 163 15.08 8.19 -8.93
N SER A 164 14.36 8.65 -9.94
CA SER A 164 12.91 8.63 -9.99
C SER A 164 12.45 8.10 -11.34
N ALA A 165 12.00 6.86 -11.38
CA ALA A 165 11.38 6.29 -12.57
C ALA A 165 9.96 6.82 -12.73
N SER A 166 9.81 8.06 -13.17
CA SER A 166 8.51 8.53 -13.60
C SER A 166 8.30 8.17 -15.08
N TRP A 167 7.05 7.99 -15.47
CA TRP A 167 6.68 7.73 -16.87
C TRP A 167 7.15 8.82 -17.83
N ARG A 168 7.49 10.00 -17.31
CA ARG A 168 7.81 11.17 -18.11
C ARG A 168 9.27 11.58 -18.03
N ASP A 169 9.90 11.34 -16.89
CA ASP A 169 11.24 11.84 -16.63
C ASP A 169 12.02 10.78 -15.83
N ASP A 170 12.80 9.99 -16.55
CA ASP A 170 13.74 9.04 -15.99
C ASP A 170 15.01 9.82 -15.60
N GLU A 171 14.91 10.60 -14.54
CA GLU A 171 15.95 11.55 -14.14
C GLU A 171 16.40 11.32 -12.69
N ASP A 172 17.72 11.46 -12.52
CA ASP A 172 18.32 11.59 -11.20
C ASP A 172 18.30 13.08 -10.81
N LYS A 173 17.56 13.43 -9.76
CA LYS A 173 17.48 14.80 -9.28
C LYS A 173 17.62 14.91 -7.77
N PRO A 174 18.18 16.02 -7.27
CA PRO A 174 18.12 16.32 -5.83
C PRO A 174 16.68 16.50 -5.38
N ILE A 175 16.39 16.08 -4.16
CA ILE A 175 15.08 16.30 -3.53
C ILE A 175 15.03 17.71 -2.92
N ASP A 176 13.91 18.37 -3.06
CA ASP A 176 13.65 19.61 -2.37
C ASP A 176 12.95 19.37 -1.01
N LYS A 177 12.69 20.48 -0.29
CA LYS A 177 12.02 20.41 1.00
C LYS A 177 10.59 19.84 0.90
N GLY A 178 9.88 20.17 -0.17
CA GLY A 178 8.52 19.68 -0.42
C GLY A 178 8.49 18.17 -0.67
N ASP A 179 9.43 17.68 -1.47
CA ASP A 179 9.63 16.25 -1.74
C ASP A 179 9.94 15.48 -0.44
N PHE A 180 10.83 16.03 0.39
CA PHE A 180 11.22 15.44 1.66
C PHE A 180 10.04 15.34 2.65
N GLU A 181 9.34 16.46 2.87
CA GLU A 181 8.16 16.49 3.76
C GLU A 181 7.02 15.60 3.24
N TRP A 182 6.86 15.54 1.92
CA TRP A 182 5.88 14.66 1.30
C TRP A 182 6.22 13.18 1.52
N PHE A 183 7.47 12.78 1.31
CA PHE A 183 7.91 11.39 1.53
C PHE A 183 7.67 10.96 2.97
N GLN A 184 8.07 11.79 3.94
CA GLN A 184 7.87 11.50 5.37
C GLN A 184 6.39 11.33 5.73
N ARG A 185 5.54 12.24 5.22
CA ARG A 185 4.09 12.15 5.45
C ARG A 185 3.52 10.86 4.86
N GLN A 186 3.84 10.52 3.62
CA GLN A 186 3.39 9.29 2.99
C GLN A 186 3.87 8.06 3.77
N TYR A 187 5.09 8.05 4.26
CA TYR A 187 5.60 6.95 5.09
C TYR A 187 4.73 6.70 6.32
N GLN A 188 4.32 7.74 7.02
CA GLN A 188 3.47 7.61 8.21
C GLN A 188 2.03 7.18 7.86
N GLU A 189 1.47 7.68 6.75
CA GLU A 189 0.13 7.26 6.28
C GLU A 189 0.11 5.77 5.91
N TRP A 190 1.07 5.31 5.14
CA TRP A 190 1.21 3.89 4.80
C TRP A 190 1.41 3.01 6.04
N LYS A 191 2.30 3.41 6.96
CA LYS A 191 2.51 2.73 8.23
C LYS A 191 1.22 2.58 9.03
N ASN A 192 0.41 3.65 9.10
CA ASN A 192 -0.88 3.61 9.79
C ASN A 192 -1.90 2.72 9.07
N ALA A 193 -1.98 2.78 7.74
CA ALA A 193 -2.87 1.93 6.96
C ALA A 193 -2.58 0.44 7.21
N PHE A 194 -1.31 0.02 7.13
CA PHE A 194 -0.94 -1.37 7.40
C PHE A 194 -1.12 -1.76 8.87
N ARG A 195 -0.96 -0.82 9.81
CA ARG A 195 -1.31 -1.07 11.21
C ARG A 195 -2.79 -1.42 11.37
N VAL A 196 -3.66 -0.65 10.74
CA VAL A 196 -5.11 -0.88 10.78
C VAL A 196 -5.44 -2.23 10.13
N ALA A 197 -5.02 -2.45 8.91
CA ALA A 197 -5.35 -3.66 8.15
C ALA A 197 -4.76 -4.95 8.74
N SER A 198 -3.68 -4.87 9.52
CA SER A 198 -3.05 -6.03 10.16
C SER A 198 -3.92 -6.73 11.21
N ASP A 199 -5.01 -6.11 11.65
CA ASP A 199 -5.98 -6.65 12.62
C ASP A 199 -7.21 -7.22 11.87
N GLY A 200 -6.99 -8.28 11.09
CA GLY A 200 -8.05 -8.99 10.36
C GLY A 200 -8.75 -8.15 9.31
N GLY A 201 -8.02 -7.29 8.64
CA GLY A 201 -8.59 -6.33 7.69
C GLY A 201 -7.84 -6.25 6.37
N VAL A 202 -7.95 -5.12 5.69
CA VAL A 202 -7.47 -4.95 4.32
C VAL A 202 -7.02 -3.52 4.06
N VAL A 203 -6.03 -3.34 3.16
CA VAL A 203 -5.74 -2.07 2.49
C VAL A 203 -6.26 -2.16 1.05
N ILE A 204 -7.12 -1.23 0.66
CA ILE A 204 -7.78 -1.17 -0.65
C ILE A 204 -7.20 0.00 -1.44
N PHE A 205 -6.93 -0.25 -2.72
CA PHE A 205 -6.45 0.70 -3.70
C PHE A 205 -7.61 1.09 -4.64
N HIS A 206 -7.87 2.41 -4.82
CA HIS A 206 -8.99 2.95 -5.62
C HIS A 206 -8.53 3.79 -6.81
#